data_377079354b118b4856fd70bba935ae51
#
_entry.id   377079354b118b4856fd70bba935ae51
#
_cell.length_a   1.000
_cell.length_b   1.000
_cell.length_c   1.000
_cell.angle_alpha   90.00
_cell.angle_beta   90.00
_cell.angle_gamma   90.00
#
_symmetry.space_group_name_H-M   'P 1'
#
loop_
_entity.id
_entity.type
_entity.pdbx_description
1 polymer ?
#
loop_
_entity_poly.entity_id
_entity_poly.type
_entity_poly.pdbx_seq_one_letter_code
_entity_poly.pdbx_strand_id
1 'polypeptide(L)'
;VRSRGLGDVYKRQKESGVTRRLAETARGPLIDTITILLGITVGASTQATQFLTLNSIKIFGLGALSFVIATCAGILFVKFFNLFLKEGNKINPLIGNSGVSAVPDSARISQNVGLEYDPTNYLLMHAMGPNVAGVIGSAVAAGILLGFLG
;
A
#
# COMPACT_ATOMS: atom_id res chain seq x y z
N VAL A 1 8.42 -10.96 21.06
CA VAL A 1 7.08 -10.82 21.69
C VAL A 1 6.03 -11.07 20.61
N ARG A 2 5.30 -12.15 20.79
CA ARG A 2 4.36 -12.73 19.84
C ARG A 2 3.21 -11.77 19.49
N SER A 3 3.04 -11.47 18.21
CA SER A 3 1.87 -10.81 17.61
C SER A 3 0.57 -11.66 17.66
N ARG A 4 0.45 -12.57 18.64
CA ARG A 4 -0.73 -13.43 18.77
C ARG A 4 -2.00 -12.67 19.15
N GLY A 5 -1.89 -11.55 19.86
CA GLY A 5 -3.06 -10.82 20.36
C GLY A 5 -3.92 -10.18 19.28
N LEU A 6 -3.32 -9.51 18.28
CA LEU A 6 -4.05 -8.85 17.19
C LEU A 6 -4.72 -9.85 16.25
N GLY A 7 -4.04 -10.95 15.93
CA GLY A 7 -4.60 -12.02 15.12
C GLY A 7 -5.78 -12.72 15.79
N ASP A 8 -5.71 -12.94 17.10
CA ASP A 8 -6.78 -13.57 17.86
C ASP A 8 -7.99 -12.63 18.05
N VAL A 9 -7.76 -11.34 18.24
CA VAL A 9 -8.83 -10.32 18.28
C VAL A 9 -9.53 -10.24 16.92
N TYR A 10 -8.78 -10.21 15.82
CA TYR A 10 -9.35 -10.18 14.48
C TYR A 10 -10.14 -11.46 14.16
N LYS A 11 -9.62 -12.63 14.53
CA LYS A 11 -10.35 -13.91 14.40
C LYS A 11 -11.65 -13.91 15.20
N ARG A 12 -11.59 -13.50 16.47
CA ARG A 12 -12.79 -13.44 17.34
C ARG A 12 -13.83 -12.47 16.81
N GLN A 13 -13.44 -11.31 16.29
CA GLN A 13 -14.35 -10.37 15.65
C GLN A 13 -15.00 -10.97 14.39
N LYS A 14 -14.23 -11.70 13.58
CA LYS A 14 -14.75 -12.36 12.38
C LYS A 14 -15.67 -13.54 12.71
N GLU A 15 -15.34 -14.34 13.73
CA GLU A 15 -16.11 -15.51 14.14
C GLU A 15 -17.36 -15.15 14.95
N SER A 16 -17.32 -14.07 15.73
CA SER A 16 -18.46 -13.62 16.54
C SER A 16 -19.62 -13.06 15.72
N GLY A 17 -19.40 -12.71 14.45
CA GLY A 17 -20.41 -12.12 13.58
C GLY A 17 -20.89 -10.72 13.96
N VAL A 18 -20.51 -10.20 15.13
CA VAL A 18 -20.98 -8.91 15.65
C VAL A 18 -20.59 -7.75 14.72
N THR A 19 -19.39 -7.82 14.14
CA THR A 19 -18.89 -6.79 13.23
C THR A 19 -19.21 -7.04 11.76
N ARG A 20 -19.89 -8.13 11.42
CA ARG A 20 -20.19 -8.52 10.04
C ARG A 20 -20.98 -7.44 9.30
N ARG A 21 -22.04 -6.91 9.91
CA ARG A 21 -22.86 -5.84 9.34
C ARG A 21 -22.04 -4.57 9.11
N LEU A 22 -21.13 -4.23 10.05
CA LEU A 22 -20.26 -3.07 9.92
C LEU A 22 -19.25 -3.27 8.78
N ALA A 23 -18.69 -4.48 8.65
CA ALA A 23 -17.77 -4.82 7.58
C ALA A 23 -18.46 -4.82 6.20
N GLU A 24 -19.70 -5.27 6.11
CA GLU A 24 -20.51 -5.23 4.88
C GLU A 24 -20.83 -3.78 4.49
N THR A 25 -21.21 -2.93 5.43
CA THR A 25 -21.44 -1.50 5.21
C THR A 25 -20.15 -0.79 4.77
N ALA A 26 -19.03 -1.11 5.41
CA ALA A 26 -17.73 -0.52 5.07
C ALA A 26 -17.23 -0.96 3.68
N ARG A 27 -17.56 -2.16 3.23
CA ARG A 27 -17.15 -2.68 1.90
C ARG A 27 -18.00 -2.15 0.74
N GLY A 28 -19.18 -1.67 1.03
CA GLY A 28 -20.13 -1.20 0.01
C GLY A 28 -20.45 0.29 0.19
N PRO A 29 -21.64 0.64 0.68
CA PRO A 29 -22.13 2.03 0.61
C PRO A 29 -21.23 3.07 1.28
N LEU A 30 -20.51 2.70 2.35
CA LEU A 30 -19.64 3.63 3.05
C LEU A 30 -18.40 3.96 2.21
N ILE A 31 -17.75 2.96 1.62
CA ILE A 31 -16.57 3.17 0.78
C ILE A 31 -16.93 3.96 -0.48
N ASP A 32 -18.07 3.69 -1.08
CA ASP A 32 -18.55 4.40 -2.26
C ASP A 32 -18.84 5.88 -1.93
N THR A 33 -19.51 6.14 -0.81
CA THR A 33 -19.77 7.50 -0.33
C THR A 33 -18.49 8.26 -0.05
N ILE A 34 -17.54 7.65 0.66
CA ILE A 34 -16.24 8.28 0.96
C ILE A 34 -15.46 8.53 -0.34
N THR A 35 -15.48 7.62 -1.29
CA THR A 35 -14.79 7.77 -2.58
C THR A 35 -15.36 8.93 -3.39
N ILE A 36 -16.69 9.07 -3.42
CA ILE A 36 -17.36 10.19 -4.08
C ILE A 36 -16.99 11.51 -3.40
N LEU A 37 -17.08 11.59 -2.08
CA LEU A 37 -16.71 12.79 -1.32
C LEU A 37 -15.24 13.17 -1.51
N LEU A 38 -14.33 12.19 -1.50
CA LEU A 38 -12.91 12.42 -1.81
C LEU A 38 -12.73 12.92 -3.23
N GLY A 39 -13.40 12.33 -4.21
CA GLY A 39 -13.35 12.78 -5.60
C GLY A 39 -13.81 14.23 -5.76
N ILE A 40 -14.91 14.61 -5.12
CA ILE A 40 -15.44 15.98 -5.14
C ILE A 40 -14.47 16.95 -4.45
N THR A 41 -13.99 16.62 -3.25
CA THR A 41 -13.09 17.52 -2.49
C THR A 41 -11.74 17.71 -3.17
N VAL A 42 -11.14 16.64 -3.68
CA VAL A 42 -9.88 16.69 -4.44
C VAL A 42 -10.10 17.44 -5.75
N GLY A 43 -11.17 17.14 -6.49
CA GLY A 43 -11.52 17.84 -7.73
C GLY A 43 -11.77 19.34 -7.52
N ALA A 44 -12.49 19.72 -6.47
CA ALA A 44 -12.75 21.11 -6.14
C ALA A 44 -11.48 21.87 -5.69
N SER A 45 -10.54 21.18 -5.03
CA SER A 45 -9.26 21.79 -4.62
C SER A 45 -8.27 21.92 -5.77
N THR A 46 -8.46 21.18 -6.86
CA THR A 46 -7.56 21.16 -8.01
C THR A 46 -7.93 22.29 -9.00
N GLN A 47 -7.43 23.48 -8.75
CA GLN A 47 -7.60 24.60 -9.68
C GLN A 47 -6.61 24.47 -10.84
N ALA A 48 -7.10 24.59 -12.09
CA ALA A 48 -6.26 24.45 -13.30
C ALA A 48 -5.08 25.43 -13.32
N THR A 49 -5.24 26.63 -12.78
CA THR A 49 -4.21 27.66 -12.68
C THR A 49 -3.07 27.29 -11.74
N GLN A 50 -3.34 26.46 -10.73
CA GLN A 50 -2.31 25.98 -9.79
C GLN A 50 -1.73 24.63 -10.23
N PHE A 51 -2.56 23.82 -10.91
CA PHE A 51 -2.18 22.46 -11.29
C PHE A 51 -1.34 22.39 -12.57
N LEU A 52 -1.59 23.29 -13.53
CA LEU A 52 -0.86 23.35 -14.80
C LEU A 52 0.33 24.30 -14.77
N THR A 53 0.99 24.44 -13.63
CA THR A 53 2.23 25.20 -13.51
C THR A 53 3.45 24.33 -13.84
N LEU A 54 4.51 24.94 -14.31
CA LEU A 54 5.77 24.23 -14.58
C LEU A 54 6.30 23.50 -13.33
N ASN A 55 6.08 24.07 -12.16
CA ASN A 55 6.46 23.46 -10.89
C ASN A 55 5.65 22.20 -10.58
N SER A 56 4.34 22.21 -10.85
CA SER A 56 3.50 21.02 -10.69
C SER A 56 3.92 19.88 -11.61
N ILE A 57 4.24 20.18 -12.87
CA ILE A 57 4.76 19.20 -13.83
C ILE A 57 6.07 18.57 -13.32
N LYS A 58 6.97 19.38 -12.77
CA LYS A 58 8.21 18.88 -12.16
C LYS A 58 7.93 17.97 -10.96
N ILE A 59 6.98 18.34 -10.09
CA ILE A 59 6.59 17.53 -8.94
C ILE A 59 6.01 16.18 -9.39
N PHE A 60 5.15 16.18 -10.43
CA PHE A 60 4.64 14.93 -11.00
C PHE A 60 5.74 14.05 -11.57
N GLY A 61 6.66 14.63 -12.32
CA GLY A 61 7.81 13.89 -12.86
C GLY A 61 8.69 13.29 -11.76
N LEU A 62 8.99 14.06 -10.72
CA LEU A 62 9.73 13.59 -9.55
C LEU A 62 8.97 12.51 -8.77
N GLY A 63 7.65 12.65 -8.64
CA GLY A 63 6.80 11.64 -8.02
C GLY A 63 6.82 10.32 -8.79
N ALA A 64 6.65 10.36 -10.11
CA ALA A 64 6.73 9.18 -10.95
C ALA A 64 8.10 8.49 -10.85
N LEU A 65 9.19 9.27 -10.91
CA LEU A 65 10.54 8.75 -10.75
C LEU A 65 10.75 8.12 -9.36
N SER A 66 10.25 8.77 -8.32
CA SER A 66 10.30 8.26 -6.94
C SER A 66 9.59 6.90 -6.81
N PHE A 67 8.43 6.74 -7.44
CA PHE A 67 7.71 5.46 -7.48
C PHE A 67 8.52 4.35 -8.14
N VAL A 68 9.14 4.63 -9.28
CA VAL A 68 10.01 3.67 -9.99
C VAL A 68 11.19 3.26 -9.10
N ILE A 69 11.86 4.23 -8.49
CA ILE A 69 13.00 3.96 -7.60
C ILE A 69 12.55 3.14 -6.39
N ALA A 70 11.45 3.51 -5.74
CA ALA A 70 10.92 2.80 -4.58
C ALA A 70 10.55 1.34 -4.90
N THR A 71 9.90 1.11 -6.04
CA THR A 71 9.54 -0.22 -6.54
C THR A 71 10.79 -1.07 -6.79
N CYS A 72 11.76 -0.53 -7.52
CA CYS A 72 13.02 -1.22 -7.79
C CYS A 72 13.79 -1.52 -6.49
N ALA A 73 13.88 -0.55 -5.59
CA ALA A 73 14.54 -0.71 -4.31
C ALA A 73 13.87 -1.78 -3.44
N GLY A 74 12.54 -1.83 -3.41
CA GLY A 74 11.80 -2.85 -2.67
C GLY A 74 12.06 -4.27 -3.19
N ILE A 75 12.06 -4.46 -4.51
CA ILE A 75 12.37 -5.75 -5.14
C ILE A 75 13.83 -6.15 -4.87
N LEU A 76 14.76 -5.22 -5.04
CA LEU A 76 16.19 -5.46 -4.79
C LEU A 76 16.45 -5.79 -3.32
N PHE A 77 15.78 -5.10 -2.40
CA PHE A 77 15.90 -5.36 -0.97
C PHE A 77 15.47 -6.79 -0.62
N VAL A 78 14.33 -7.25 -1.14
CA VAL A 78 13.88 -8.63 -0.91
C VAL A 78 14.84 -9.64 -1.55
N LYS A 79 15.37 -9.36 -2.75
CA LYS A 79 16.40 -10.22 -3.37
C LYS A 79 17.65 -10.28 -2.51
N PHE A 80 18.12 -9.14 -2.02
CA PHE A 80 19.28 -9.07 -1.12
C PHE A 80 19.02 -9.85 0.18
N PHE A 81 17.86 -9.69 0.78
CA PHE A 81 17.47 -10.39 1.99
C PHE A 81 17.39 -11.91 1.77
N ASN A 82 16.93 -12.34 0.60
CA ASN A 82 16.88 -13.75 0.23
C ASN A 82 18.25 -14.42 0.12
N LEU A 83 19.35 -13.65 -0.02
CA LEU A 83 20.70 -14.20 0.01
C LEU A 83 21.08 -14.77 1.40
N PHE A 84 20.48 -14.22 2.45
CA PHE A 84 20.71 -14.66 3.83
C PHE A 84 19.71 -15.73 4.29
N LEU A 85 18.64 -15.99 3.52
CA LEU A 85 17.64 -17.00 3.84
C LEU A 85 17.98 -18.35 3.19
N LYS A 86 17.71 -19.43 3.93
CA LYS A 86 17.85 -20.81 3.41
C LYS A 86 16.82 -21.08 2.31
N GLU A 87 17.19 -21.95 1.37
CA GLU A 87 16.25 -22.49 0.38
C GLU A 87 15.04 -23.12 1.07
N GLY A 88 13.84 -22.71 0.68
CA GLY A 88 12.57 -23.07 1.35
C GLY A 88 11.93 -21.95 2.17
N ASN A 89 12.70 -20.95 2.63
CA ASN A 89 12.17 -19.79 3.34
C ASN A 89 12.30 -18.48 2.54
N LYS A 90 12.61 -18.57 1.25
CA LYS A 90 12.76 -17.40 0.38
C LYS A 90 11.44 -16.67 0.19
N ILE A 91 11.49 -15.36 0.30
CA ILE A 91 10.34 -14.47 0.10
C ILE A 91 10.24 -14.14 -1.39
N ASN A 92 9.01 -14.17 -1.94
CA ASN A 92 8.81 -13.76 -3.32
C ASN A 92 9.17 -12.26 -3.49
N PRO A 93 10.07 -11.90 -4.42
CA PRO A 93 10.48 -10.51 -4.65
C PRO A 93 9.34 -9.56 -4.99
N LEU A 94 8.23 -10.05 -5.56
CA LEU A 94 7.03 -9.27 -5.84
C LEU A 94 6.37 -8.69 -4.57
N ILE A 95 6.61 -9.29 -3.40
CA ILE A 95 6.15 -8.74 -2.12
C ILE A 95 6.88 -7.42 -1.82
N GLY A 96 8.15 -7.29 -2.23
CA GLY A 96 8.91 -6.04 -2.10
C GLY A 96 8.34 -4.88 -2.91
N ASN A 97 7.75 -5.15 -4.09
CA ASN A 97 7.05 -4.16 -4.88
C ASN A 97 5.91 -3.48 -4.12
N SER A 98 5.29 -4.17 -3.18
CA SER A 98 4.14 -3.68 -2.42
C SER A 98 4.51 -2.68 -1.30
N GLY A 99 5.79 -2.44 -1.04
CA GLY A 99 6.26 -1.49 -0.02
C GLY A 99 6.01 -0.02 -0.34
N VAL A 100 5.45 0.30 -1.50
CA VAL A 100 5.04 1.66 -1.86
C VAL A 100 3.69 2.02 -1.25
N SER A 101 3.46 3.32 -0.98
CA SER A 101 2.24 3.81 -0.32
C SER A 101 1.01 3.89 -1.24
N ALA A 102 0.74 2.83 -1.99
CA ALA A 102 -0.40 2.72 -2.91
C ALA A 102 -1.32 1.55 -2.50
N VAL A 103 -2.04 1.71 -1.40
CA VAL A 103 -2.93 0.67 -0.83
C VAL A 103 -4.32 0.74 -1.46
N PRO A 104 -4.89 -0.35 -1.91
CA PRO A 104 -4.35 -1.73 -2.01
C PRO A 104 -3.74 -2.05 -3.37
N ASP A 105 -3.53 -1.05 -4.22
CA ASP A 105 -3.25 -1.25 -5.65
C ASP A 105 -1.93 -1.95 -5.92
N SER A 106 -0.84 -1.56 -5.24
CA SER A 106 0.45 -2.21 -5.44
C SER A 106 0.46 -3.67 -5.00
N ALA A 107 -0.31 -4.02 -3.96
CA ALA A 107 -0.49 -5.41 -3.54
C ALA A 107 -1.29 -6.23 -4.57
N ARG A 108 -2.31 -5.62 -5.21
CA ARG A 108 -3.07 -6.25 -6.31
C ARG A 108 -2.22 -6.45 -7.55
N ILE A 109 -1.39 -5.47 -7.91
CA ILE A 109 -0.45 -5.60 -9.03
C ILE A 109 0.51 -6.76 -8.78
N SER A 110 1.11 -6.84 -7.58
CA SER A 110 1.98 -7.94 -7.21
C SER A 110 1.27 -9.30 -7.28
N GLN A 111 -0.01 -9.36 -6.88
CA GLN A 111 -0.83 -10.56 -7.02
C GLN A 111 -1.06 -10.93 -8.48
N ASN A 112 -1.48 -9.97 -9.32
CA ASN A 112 -1.79 -10.23 -10.73
C ASN A 112 -0.54 -10.70 -11.48
N VAL A 113 0.58 -10.00 -11.32
CA VAL A 113 1.86 -10.40 -11.92
C VAL A 113 2.30 -11.78 -11.39
N GLY A 114 2.12 -12.06 -10.09
CA GLY A 114 2.44 -13.37 -9.52
C GLY A 114 1.64 -14.51 -10.18
N LEU A 115 0.34 -14.30 -10.43
CA LEU A 115 -0.55 -15.28 -11.06
C LEU A 115 -0.27 -15.49 -12.55
N GLU A 116 0.29 -14.49 -13.25
CA GLU A 116 0.72 -14.65 -14.64
C GLU A 116 1.87 -15.65 -14.79
N TYR A 117 2.77 -15.71 -13.79
CA TYR A 117 3.90 -16.65 -13.80
C TYR A 117 3.58 -17.99 -13.14
N ASP A 118 2.75 -17.97 -12.09
CA ASP A 118 2.35 -19.16 -11.36
C ASP A 118 0.90 -18.99 -10.84
N PRO A 119 -0.08 -19.67 -11.46
CA PRO A 119 -1.50 -19.57 -11.09
C PRO A 119 -1.81 -20.00 -9.64
N THR A 120 -0.88 -20.65 -8.97
CA THR A 120 -1.03 -21.10 -7.57
C THR A 120 -0.45 -20.11 -6.56
N ASN A 121 0.26 -19.08 -7.03
CA ASN A 121 1.02 -18.15 -6.18
C ASN A 121 0.17 -16.95 -5.71
N TYR A 122 -0.58 -17.15 -4.64
CA TYR A 122 -1.43 -16.12 -4.05
C TYR A 122 -0.63 -15.19 -3.11
N LEU A 123 -0.21 -14.05 -3.62
CA LEU A 123 0.66 -13.09 -2.91
C LEU A 123 -0.10 -11.98 -2.16
N LEU A 124 -1.37 -11.73 -2.46
CA LEU A 124 -2.13 -10.56 -2.00
C LEU A 124 -2.04 -10.35 -0.48
N MET A 125 -2.30 -11.39 0.30
CA MET A 125 -2.30 -11.29 1.76
C MET A 125 -0.91 -11.01 2.34
N HIS A 126 0.13 -11.54 1.70
CA HIS A 126 1.52 -11.28 2.10
C HIS A 126 1.98 -9.88 1.68
N ALA A 127 1.54 -9.42 0.51
CA ALA A 127 1.85 -8.12 -0.05
C ALA A 127 1.15 -6.96 0.69
N MET A 128 0.00 -7.20 1.32
CA MET A 128 -0.73 -6.18 2.09
C MET A 128 0.04 -5.69 3.31
N GLY A 129 0.85 -6.51 3.96
CA GLY A 129 1.67 -6.12 5.10
C GLY A 129 2.66 -4.99 4.77
N PRO A 130 3.60 -5.21 3.84
CA PRO A 130 4.50 -4.15 3.36
C PRO A 130 3.78 -2.95 2.78
N ASN A 131 2.63 -3.16 2.14
CA ASN A 131 1.84 -2.09 1.54
C ASN A 131 1.29 -1.12 2.59
N VAL A 132 0.70 -1.63 3.66
CA VAL A 132 0.23 -0.80 4.80
C VAL A 132 1.40 -0.14 5.51
N ALA A 133 2.51 -0.86 5.69
CA ALA A 133 3.73 -0.31 6.29
C ALA A 133 4.29 0.86 5.46
N GLY A 134 4.23 0.79 4.14
CA GLY A 134 4.62 1.87 3.23
C GLY A 134 3.80 3.15 3.42
N VAL A 135 2.50 3.03 3.64
CA VAL A 135 1.63 4.19 3.92
C VAL A 135 1.99 4.84 5.26
N ILE A 136 2.14 4.02 6.30
CA ILE A 136 2.52 4.53 7.63
C ILE A 136 3.90 5.19 7.57
N GLY A 137 4.86 4.55 6.91
CA GLY A 137 6.22 5.08 6.75
C GLY A 137 6.26 6.40 5.99
N SER A 138 5.50 6.53 4.91
CA SER A 138 5.43 7.77 4.14
C SER A 138 4.76 8.91 4.92
N ALA A 139 3.72 8.62 5.70
CA ALA A 139 3.06 9.61 6.57
C ALA A 139 4.00 10.11 7.68
N VAL A 140 4.74 9.21 8.32
CA VAL A 140 5.75 9.56 9.32
C VAL A 140 6.87 10.38 8.71
N ALA A 141 7.41 9.97 7.55
CA ALA A 141 8.47 10.70 6.85
C ALA A 141 8.01 12.11 6.46
N ALA A 142 6.79 12.25 5.93
CA ALA A 142 6.21 13.55 5.61
C ALA A 142 6.07 14.44 6.85
N GLY A 143 5.59 13.88 7.97
CA GLY A 143 5.47 14.60 9.23
C GLY A 143 6.82 15.10 9.78
N ILE A 144 7.84 14.26 9.70
CA ILE A 144 9.22 14.63 10.12
C ILE A 144 9.76 15.73 9.22
N LEU A 145 9.64 15.59 7.89
CA LEU A 145 10.12 16.60 6.94
C LEU A 145 9.43 17.95 7.13
N LEU A 146 8.12 17.96 7.34
CA LEU A 146 7.39 19.20 7.64
C LEU A 146 7.82 19.82 8.96
N GLY A 147 8.14 19.01 9.97
CA GLY A 147 8.64 19.50 11.25
C GLY A 147 10.06 20.11 11.17
N PHE A 148 10.89 19.70 10.19
CA PHE A 148 12.23 20.27 9.97
C PHE A 148 12.23 21.46 9.02
N LEU A 149 11.29 21.55 8.10
CA LEU A 149 11.23 22.57 7.04
C LEU A 149 10.24 23.70 7.37
N GLY A 150 9.35 23.53 8.31
CA GLY A 150 8.39 24.51 8.81
C GLY A 150 8.84 25.13 10.08
#